data_ed8791a3d42dd9230b2b773b4c9ce825
#
_entry.id   ed8791a3d42dd9230b2b773b4c9ce825
#
_cell.length_a   1.000
_cell.length_b   1.000
_cell.length_c   1.000
_cell.angle_alpha   90.00
_cell.angle_beta   90.00
_cell.angle_gamma   90.00
#
_symmetry.space_group_name_H-M   'P 1'
#
loop_
_entity.id
_entity.type
_entity.pdbx_description
1 polymer ?
#
loop_
_entity_poly.entity_id
_entity_poly.type
_entity_poly.pdbx_seq_one_letter_code
_entity_poly.pdbx_strand_id
1 'polypeptide(L)'
;MFTDPNHLQVCDPGNVECNTVFTYLDAFCRDEHFEKFGSCFVGKKVSFDFHTLDEVKAQYRAGGLGDMMIKNFLAAVLNDTLEPIRERRKALEQNIPYVYEILRQGSEIAQKEAAQTLKEVKEAMRINYFDAGVLDELIKKQQEKYSE
;
A
#
# COMPACT_ATOMS: atom_id res chain seq x y z
N MET A 1 14.51 -9.76 8.12
CA MET A 1 14.71 -8.83 7.01
C MET A 1 16.16 -8.92 6.58
N PHE A 2 16.40 -9.07 5.29
CA PHE A 2 17.73 -9.21 4.73
C PHE A 2 18.47 -7.87 4.73
N THR A 3 19.73 -7.89 5.16
CA THR A 3 20.68 -6.78 5.13
C THR A 3 21.88 -7.17 4.27
N ASP A 4 22.95 -6.38 4.29
CA ASP A 4 24.16 -6.67 3.53
C ASP A 4 24.82 -7.98 4.04
N PRO A 5 25.01 -9.00 3.17
CA PRO A 5 25.66 -10.25 3.57
C PRO A 5 27.16 -10.09 3.88
N ASN A 6 27.79 -8.99 3.45
CA ASN A 6 29.19 -8.70 3.70
C ASN A 6 29.42 -7.89 4.99
N HIS A 7 28.36 -7.34 5.59
CA HIS A 7 28.42 -6.62 6.87
C HIS A 7 28.35 -7.61 8.05
N LEU A 8 29.45 -8.32 8.27
CA LEU A 8 29.53 -9.39 9.28
C LEU A 8 29.82 -8.85 10.68
N GLN A 9 30.57 -7.77 10.79
CA GLN A 9 30.92 -7.12 12.05
C GLN A 9 30.44 -5.67 12.02
N VAL A 10 30.16 -5.11 13.20
CA VAL A 10 29.68 -3.71 13.33
C VAL A 10 30.66 -2.69 12.74
N CYS A 11 31.96 -3.01 12.75
CA CYS A 11 33.00 -2.13 12.21
C CYS A 11 33.11 -2.20 10.69
N ASP A 12 32.51 -3.19 10.03
CA ASP A 12 32.60 -3.34 8.59
C ASP A 12 31.79 -2.23 7.90
N PRO A 13 32.27 -1.72 6.75
CA PRO A 13 31.45 -0.86 5.89
C PRO A 13 30.24 -1.62 5.36
N GLY A 14 29.06 -1.04 5.44
CA GLY A 14 27.85 -1.65 4.93
C GLY A 14 27.39 -1.04 3.61
N ASN A 15 26.69 -1.83 2.81
CA ASN A 15 26.07 -1.36 1.58
C ASN A 15 24.61 -0.95 1.84
N VAL A 16 24.27 0.25 1.40
CA VAL A 16 22.90 0.81 1.47
C VAL A 16 22.08 0.38 0.24
N GLU A 17 22.72 0.23 -0.90
CA GLU A 17 22.12 -0.16 -2.16
C GLU A 17 21.64 -1.62 -2.09
N CYS A 18 20.40 -1.87 -2.54
CA CYS A 18 19.73 -3.18 -2.44
C CYS A 18 19.53 -3.69 -0.99
N ASN A 19 19.71 -2.84 0.00
CA ASN A 19 19.44 -3.17 1.39
C ASN A 19 17.97 -2.87 1.71
N THR A 20 17.20 -3.93 1.95
CA THR A 20 15.75 -3.84 2.20
C THR A 20 15.40 -2.89 3.35
N VAL A 21 16.23 -2.80 4.40
CA VAL A 21 15.98 -1.91 5.53
C VAL A 21 15.98 -0.44 5.10
N PHE A 22 16.98 -0.06 4.31
CA PHE A 22 17.05 1.33 3.80
C PHE A 22 15.97 1.63 2.77
N THR A 23 15.59 0.66 1.93
CA THR A 23 14.45 0.83 1.02
C THR A 23 13.15 1.19 1.77
N TYR A 24 12.89 0.54 2.90
CA TYR A 24 11.73 0.88 3.73
C TYR A 24 11.92 2.20 4.48
N LEU A 25 13.12 2.50 4.97
CA LEU A 25 13.39 3.80 5.60
C LEU A 25 13.23 4.96 4.62
N ASP A 26 13.67 4.80 3.37
CA ASP A 26 13.45 5.80 2.30
C ASP A 26 11.97 6.07 2.05
N ALA A 27 11.12 5.06 2.18
CA ALA A 27 9.68 5.20 1.95
C ALA A 27 8.91 5.77 3.14
N PHE A 28 9.31 5.46 4.38
CA PHE A 28 8.51 5.73 5.57
C PHE A 28 9.16 6.64 6.60
N CYS A 29 10.50 6.80 6.57
CA CYS A 29 11.19 7.64 7.54
C CYS A 29 10.99 9.12 7.22
N ARG A 30 10.79 9.91 8.28
CA ARG A 30 10.72 11.37 8.27
C ARG A 30 11.63 11.91 9.35
N ASP A 31 12.03 13.17 9.26
CA ASP A 31 12.95 13.79 10.22
C ASP A 31 12.40 13.76 11.65
N GLU A 32 11.09 13.91 11.82
CA GLU A 32 10.42 13.81 13.12
C GLU A 32 10.63 12.46 13.86
N HIS A 33 10.93 11.37 13.12
CA HIS A 33 11.19 10.08 13.72
C HIS A 33 12.55 10.01 14.44
N PHE A 34 13.50 10.86 14.04
CA PHE A 34 14.80 10.93 14.73
C PHE A 34 14.65 11.55 16.11
N GLU A 35 13.81 12.56 16.27
CA GLU A 35 13.49 13.15 17.57
C GLU A 35 12.76 12.14 18.47
N LYS A 36 11.81 11.37 17.92
CA LYS A 36 11.04 10.39 18.67
C LYS A 36 11.82 9.13 19.04
N PHE A 37 12.63 8.61 18.12
CA PHE A 37 13.24 7.28 18.21
C PHE A 37 14.76 7.27 18.12
N GLY A 38 15.42 8.41 18.24
CA GLY A 38 16.88 8.54 18.24
C GLY A 38 17.56 7.63 19.29
N SER A 39 16.86 7.29 20.38
CA SER A 39 17.34 6.33 21.38
C SER A 39 17.66 4.94 20.80
N CYS A 40 17.13 4.56 19.65
CA CYS A 40 17.48 3.33 18.94
C CYS A 40 18.95 3.28 18.53
N PHE A 41 19.58 4.44 18.38
CA PHE A 41 21.01 4.59 18.03
C PHE A 41 21.94 4.73 19.24
N VAL A 42 21.40 4.59 20.46
CA VAL A 42 22.17 4.62 21.70
C VAL A 42 22.48 3.19 22.14
N GLY A 43 23.73 2.80 22.05
CA GLY A 43 24.23 1.50 22.47
C GLY A 43 25.13 1.58 23.72
N LYS A 44 25.52 0.41 24.23
CA LYS A 44 26.41 0.34 25.42
C LYS A 44 27.81 0.92 25.19
N LYS A 45 28.31 0.86 23.96
CA LYS A 45 29.67 1.28 23.58
C LYS A 45 29.72 2.42 22.60
N VAL A 46 28.63 2.63 21.84
CA VAL A 46 28.54 3.62 20.77
C VAL A 46 27.19 4.30 20.86
N SER A 47 27.18 5.61 20.72
CA SER A 47 25.97 6.42 20.67
C SER A 47 26.09 7.37 19.48
N PHE A 48 25.03 7.42 18.66
CA PHE A 48 24.93 8.33 17.55
C PHE A 48 23.75 9.27 17.74
N ASP A 49 23.92 10.51 17.34
CA ASP A 49 22.89 11.54 17.34
C ASP A 49 22.62 11.92 15.90
N PHE A 50 21.68 11.19 15.27
CA PHE A 50 21.28 11.41 13.89
C PHE A 50 20.01 12.26 13.84
N HIS A 51 19.96 13.17 12.87
CA HIS A 51 18.82 14.02 12.59
C HIS A 51 18.19 13.73 11.23
N THR A 52 18.94 13.08 10.35
CA THR A 52 18.50 12.79 8.98
C THR A 52 18.83 11.34 8.57
N LEU A 53 18.09 10.83 7.62
CA LEU A 53 18.35 9.48 7.08
C LEU A 53 19.67 9.41 6.31
N ASP A 54 20.09 10.52 5.70
CA ASP A 54 21.36 10.57 4.96
C ASP A 54 22.58 10.45 5.89
N GLU A 55 22.51 10.99 7.11
CA GLU A 55 23.52 10.77 8.14
C GLU A 55 23.65 9.30 8.54
N VAL A 56 22.51 8.63 8.72
CA VAL A 56 22.49 7.18 9.02
C VAL A 56 23.10 6.38 7.89
N LYS A 57 22.76 6.70 6.63
CA LYS A 57 23.33 6.05 5.45
C LYS A 57 24.83 6.29 5.32
N ALA A 58 25.28 7.52 5.57
CA ALA A 58 26.70 7.87 5.55
C ALA A 58 27.48 7.08 6.61
N GLN A 59 26.95 7.02 7.82
CA GLN A 59 27.58 6.26 8.92
C GLN A 59 27.61 4.77 8.63
N TYR A 60 26.53 4.20 8.07
CA TYR A 60 26.47 2.78 7.70
C TYR A 60 27.52 2.41 6.65
N ARG A 61 27.72 3.26 5.65
CA ARG A 61 28.80 3.09 4.65
C ARG A 61 30.18 3.23 5.24
N ALA A 62 30.36 4.06 6.24
CA ALA A 62 31.63 4.24 6.94
C ALA A 62 31.97 3.09 7.91
N GLY A 63 30.97 2.31 8.31
CA GLY A 63 31.08 1.28 9.34
C GLY A 63 30.81 1.81 10.77
N GLY A 64 30.77 0.91 11.73
CA GLY A 64 30.52 1.25 13.14
C GLY A 64 29.05 1.30 13.54
N LEU A 65 28.12 1.18 12.59
CA LEU A 65 26.69 1.16 12.84
C LEU A 65 26.11 -0.25 12.61
N GLY A 66 25.70 -0.91 13.68
CA GLY A 66 25.22 -2.29 13.60
C GLY A 66 23.80 -2.40 13.04
N ASP A 67 23.57 -3.46 12.26
CA ASP A 67 22.29 -3.79 11.64
C ASP A 67 21.09 -3.78 12.60
N MET A 68 21.28 -4.23 13.84
CA MET A 68 20.21 -4.28 14.82
C MET A 68 19.70 -2.90 15.22
N MET A 69 20.58 -1.90 15.27
CA MET A 69 20.18 -0.52 15.59
C MET A 69 19.25 0.01 14.49
N ILE A 70 19.64 -0.18 13.22
CA ILE A 70 18.86 0.28 12.07
C ILE A 70 17.51 -0.47 11.97
N LYS A 71 17.53 -1.79 12.24
CA LYS A 71 16.30 -2.61 12.25
C LYS A 71 15.34 -2.19 13.36
N ASN A 72 15.86 -1.89 14.56
CA ASN A 72 15.04 -1.39 15.67
C ASN A 72 14.44 -0.02 15.35
N PHE A 73 15.23 0.88 14.75
CA PHE A 73 14.74 2.18 14.32
C PHE A 73 13.65 2.02 13.24
N LEU A 74 13.87 1.20 12.22
CA LEU A 74 12.85 0.90 11.20
C LEU A 74 11.57 0.32 11.83
N ALA A 75 11.70 -0.59 12.78
CA ALA A 75 10.54 -1.16 13.48
C ALA A 75 9.75 -0.09 14.24
N ALA A 76 10.43 0.86 14.88
CA ALA A 76 9.80 1.99 15.56
C ALA A 76 9.07 2.91 14.56
N VAL A 77 9.71 3.28 13.46
CA VAL A 77 9.13 4.10 12.38
C VAL A 77 7.88 3.45 11.78
N LEU A 78 7.95 2.15 11.47
CA LEU A 78 6.81 1.42 10.92
C LEU A 78 5.67 1.31 11.93
N ASN A 79 5.96 1.08 13.19
CA ASN A 79 4.93 1.02 14.24
C ASN A 79 4.25 2.36 14.43
N ASP A 80 4.99 3.47 14.47
CA ASP A 80 4.42 4.82 14.56
C ASP A 80 3.48 5.11 13.37
N THR A 81 3.92 4.74 12.16
CA THR A 81 3.14 4.94 10.93
C THR A 81 1.86 4.08 10.90
N LEU A 82 1.91 2.86 11.42
CA LEU A 82 0.80 1.91 11.37
C LEU A 82 -0.17 2.04 12.55
N GLU A 83 0.25 2.65 13.66
CA GLU A 83 -0.60 2.72 14.86
C GLU A 83 -1.95 3.42 14.62
N PRO A 84 -2.05 4.55 13.92
CA PRO A 84 -3.34 5.16 13.63
C PRO A 84 -4.28 4.26 12.80
N ILE A 85 -3.71 3.39 11.95
CA ILE A 85 -4.48 2.42 11.17
C ILE A 85 -5.00 1.31 12.07
N ARG A 86 -4.15 0.80 12.98
CA ARG A 86 -4.52 -0.23 13.96
C ARG A 86 -5.60 0.25 14.92
N GLU A 87 -5.53 1.50 15.37
CA GLU A 87 -6.55 2.11 16.24
C GLU A 87 -7.90 2.19 15.52
N ARG A 88 -7.93 2.65 14.27
CA ARG A 88 -9.16 2.68 13.47
C ARG A 88 -9.74 1.28 13.26
N ARG A 89 -8.88 0.32 12.98
CA ARG A 89 -9.28 -1.08 12.83
C ARG A 89 -9.91 -1.62 14.13
N LYS A 90 -9.27 -1.42 15.28
CA LYS A 90 -9.82 -1.83 16.59
C LYS A 90 -11.18 -1.20 16.86
N ALA A 91 -11.36 0.09 16.52
CA ALA A 91 -12.64 0.76 16.68
C ALA A 91 -13.73 0.14 15.79
N LEU A 92 -13.41 -0.22 14.54
CA LEU A 92 -14.35 -0.86 13.61
C LEU A 92 -14.67 -2.31 14.00
N GLU A 93 -13.71 -3.05 14.56
CA GLU A 93 -13.90 -4.42 15.07
C GLU A 93 -14.96 -4.49 16.19
N GLN A 94 -15.18 -3.38 16.90
CA GLN A 94 -16.23 -3.29 17.92
C GLN A 94 -17.64 -3.07 17.32
N ASN A 95 -17.75 -2.72 16.03
CA ASN A 95 -19.00 -2.46 15.36
C ASN A 95 -19.08 -3.14 13.99
N ILE A 96 -19.05 -4.46 14.00
CA ILE A 96 -19.12 -5.30 12.79
C ILE A 96 -20.40 -5.04 11.96
N PRO A 97 -21.62 -4.86 12.56
CA PRO A 97 -22.80 -4.53 11.77
C PRO A 97 -22.63 -3.25 10.92
N TYR A 98 -21.98 -2.23 11.45
CA TYR A 98 -21.70 -1.00 10.72
C TYR A 98 -20.74 -1.24 9.54
N VAL A 99 -19.72 -2.09 9.71
CA VAL A 99 -18.79 -2.47 8.62
C VAL A 99 -19.54 -3.14 7.47
N TYR A 100 -20.43 -4.09 7.76
CA TYR A 100 -21.24 -4.76 6.74
C TYR A 100 -22.23 -3.80 6.06
N GLU A 101 -22.80 -2.83 6.79
CA GLU A 101 -23.67 -1.83 6.18
C GLU A 101 -22.92 -0.93 5.19
N ILE A 102 -21.68 -0.49 5.51
CA ILE A 102 -20.83 0.25 4.57
C ILE A 102 -20.54 -0.59 3.31
N LEU A 103 -20.19 -1.87 3.47
CA LEU A 103 -19.94 -2.79 2.36
C LEU A 103 -21.19 -2.95 1.47
N ARG A 104 -22.38 -3.10 2.06
CA ARG A 104 -23.64 -3.21 1.34
C ARG A 104 -23.91 -1.96 0.51
N GLN A 105 -23.82 -0.78 1.12
CA GLN A 105 -24.05 0.50 0.44
C GLN A 105 -23.03 0.73 -0.68
N GLY A 106 -21.75 0.45 -0.42
CA GLY A 106 -20.70 0.55 -1.43
C GLY A 106 -20.91 -0.40 -2.60
N SER A 107 -21.35 -1.63 -2.33
CA SER A 107 -21.67 -2.62 -3.37
C SER A 107 -22.85 -2.19 -4.23
N GLU A 108 -23.89 -1.61 -3.65
CA GLU A 108 -25.04 -1.08 -4.39
C GLU A 108 -24.65 0.06 -5.33
N ILE A 109 -23.79 0.98 -4.87
CA ILE A 109 -23.26 2.07 -5.70
C ILE A 109 -22.42 1.49 -6.85
N ALA A 110 -21.47 0.62 -6.54
CA ALA A 110 -20.61 0.00 -7.55
C ALA A 110 -21.41 -0.81 -8.58
N GLN A 111 -22.46 -1.50 -8.15
CA GLN A 111 -23.34 -2.26 -9.06
C GLN A 111 -24.09 -1.35 -10.02
N LYS A 112 -24.57 -0.19 -9.57
CA LYS A 112 -25.25 0.79 -10.45
C LYS A 112 -24.29 1.33 -11.53
N GLU A 113 -23.09 1.74 -11.12
CA GLU A 113 -22.07 2.23 -12.05
C GLU A 113 -21.64 1.16 -13.07
N ALA A 114 -21.38 -0.06 -12.59
CA ALA A 114 -21.03 -1.18 -13.46
C ALA A 114 -22.16 -1.55 -14.43
N ALA A 115 -23.41 -1.54 -13.97
CA ALA A 115 -24.57 -1.82 -14.82
C ALA A 115 -24.74 -0.77 -15.92
N GLN A 116 -24.54 0.52 -15.59
CA GLN A 116 -24.58 1.60 -16.58
C GLN A 116 -23.48 1.44 -17.63
N THR A 117 -22.24 1.24 -17.19
CA THR A 117 -21.10 1.02 -18.08
C THR A 117 -21.32 -0.20 -18.99
N LEU A 118 -21.80 -1.31 -18.40
CA LEU A 118 -22.11 -2.53 -19.17
C LEU A 118 -23.19 -2.31 -20.21
N LYS A 119 -24.23 -1.52 -19.88
CA LYS A 119 -25.28 -1.15 -20.83
C LYS A 119 -24.70 -0.38 -22.02
N GLU A 120 -23.92 0.65 -21.76
CA GLU A 120 -23.27 1.46 -22.80
C GLU A 120 -22.36 0.62 -23.72
N VAL A 121 -21.57 -0.28 -23.13
CA VAL A 121 -20.71 -1.21 -23.88
C VAL A 121 -21.55 -2.14 -24.75
N LYS A 122 -22.63 -2.73 -24.23
CA LYS A 122 -23.52 -3.62 -25.00
C LYS A 122 -24.19 -2.88 -26.18
N GLU A 123 -24.64 -1.65 -25.95
CA GLU A 123 -25.22 -0.80 -26.98
C GLU A 123 -24.19 -0.46 -28.08
N ALA A 124 -22.98 -0.05 -27.69
CA ALA A 124 -21.89 0.26 -28.61
C ALA A 124 -21.45 -0.96 -29.43
N MET A 125 -21.41 -2.13 -28.84
CA MET A 125 -21.08 -3.40 -29.49
C MET A 125 -22.26 -4.01 -30.26
N ARG A 126 -23.47 -3.46 -30.15
CA ARG A 126 -24.72 -3.99 -30.73
C ARG A 126 -25.02 -5.43 -30.27
N ILE A 127 -24.73 -5.75 -29.01
CA ILE A 127 -25.03 -7.06 -28.38
C ILE A 127 -26.14 -6.96 -27.34
N ASN A 128 -26.95 -5.93 -27.41
CA ASN A 128 -28.09 -5.66 -26.52
C ASN A 128 -29.42 -6.24 -27.10
N TYR A 129 -29.36 -7.40 -27.73
CA TYR A 129 -30.48 -8.03 -28.47
C TYR A 129 -31.76 -8.21 -27.67
N PHE A 130 -31.65 -8.43 -26.33
CA PHE A 130 -32.78 -8.71 -25.46
C PHE A 130 -33.25 -7.50 -24.65
N ASP A 131 -32.68 -6.32 -24.89
CA ASP A 131 -33.20 -5.10 -24.31
C ASP A 131 -34.60 -4.78 -24.87
N ALA A 132 -35.44 -4.17 -24.02
CA ALA A 132 -36.82 -3.89 -24.36
C ALA A 132 -36.94 -3.10 -25.71
N GLY A 133 -37.67 -3.64 -26.67
CA GLY A 133 -37.90 -3.06 -27.98
C GLY A 133 -36.82 -3.35 -29.02
N VAL A 134 -35.59 -3.68 -28.66
CA VAL A 134 -34.52 -3.98 -29.63
C VAL A 134 -34.78 -5.29 -30.36
N LEU A 135 -35.21 -6.31 -29.64
CA LEU A 135 -35.52 -7.62 -30.21
C LEU A 135 -36.68 -7.52 -31.22
N ASP A 136 -37.74 -6.77 -30.89
CA ASP A 136 -38.88 -6.60 -31.77
C ASP A 136 -38.52 -5.88 -33.08
N GLU A 137 -37.66 -4.85 -32.98
CA GLU A 137 -37.15 -4.16 -34.15
C GLU A 137 -36.27 -5.09 -35.05
N LEU A 138 -35.44 -5.90 -34.44
CA LEU A 138 -34.57 -6.86 -35.13
C LEU A 138 -35.42 -7.93 -35.86
N ILE A 139 -36.43 -8.47 -35.18
CA ILE A 139 -37.36 -9.44 -35.79
C ILE A 139 -38.06 -8.82 -36.98
N LYS A 140 -38.61 -7.61 -36.81
CA LYS A 140 -39.30 -6.91 -37.90
C LYS A 140 -38.43 -6.67 -39.14
N LYS A 141 -37.19 -6.17 -38.90
CA LYS A 141 -36.19 -5.99 -39.98
C LYS A 141 -35.85 -7.29 -40.70
N GLN A 142 -35.73 -8.39 -39.97
CA GLN A 142 -35.45 -9.70 -40.59
C GLN A 142 -36.66 -10.21 -41.39
N GLN A 143 -37.88 -10.05 -40.91
CA GLN A 143 -39.08 -10.44 -41.60
C GLN A 143 -39.26 -9.65 -42.93
N GLU A 144 -39.03 -8.33 -42.89
CA GLU A 144 -39.08 -7.48 -44.11
C GLU A 144 -38.06 -7.94 -45.15
N LYS A 145 -36.83 -8.32 -44.73
CA LYS A 145 -35.77 -8.77 -45.65
C LYS A 145 -36.05 -10.11 -46.35
N TYR A 146 -36.84 -10.98 -45.74
CA TYR A 146 -37.17 -12.29 -46.32
C TYR A 146 -38.61 -12.36 -46.87
N SER A 147 -39.31 -11.24 -46.95
CA SER A 147 -40.64 -11.11 -47.55
C SER A 147 -40.58 -10.66 -49.01
N GLU A 148 -39.39 -10.33 -49.54
CA GLU A 148 -39.07 -10.10 -50.95
C GLU A 148 -38.53 -11.41 -51.58
#